data_12dbedfb437d4297a588ce7707916a20
#
_entry.id   12dbedfb437d4297a588ce7707916a20
#
_cell.length_a   1.000
_cell.length_b   1.000
_cell.length_c   1.000
_cell.angle_alpha   90.00
_cell.angle_beta   90.00
_cell.angle_gamma   90.00
#
_symmetry.space_group_name_H-M   'P 1'
#
loop_
_entity.id
_entity.type
_entity.pdbx_description
1 polymer ?
#
loop_
_entity_poly.entity_id
_entity_poly.type
_entity_poly.pdbx_seq_one_letter_code
_entity_poly.pdbx_strand_id
1 'polypeptide(L)'
;MDIATRLAPDTYGTPLDIKSQYGNFIGGKWVPPVGEEYFDNITPVTGAVLSRHARSGERDIELALDAAHKAAPAWGATPPAERARVLFRIADAIEANLELLATAETWDNGKPIREARAADIPLAIDHFRYFASAIRGQEGSLSEIDPDTVAYHFREPLGVVGQIIPWNFPILMAAWKLAPAIAAGNCVVLKPAEQTPLGILMLAELIADIVPPGVLNIVTGFGLEAGKPLASNKRIAKIAFTGETTTGRLIMQYASQNIIPVTLELGGKSPNIFFEDVGQHDDDFFDKAIEGFVMFALNQGEVCTCPSRALIHESLYDRFMERALKRVAQIKQGNPLDADTMIGAQASSEQLEKILSYLDIGRQEGAEVLAGGARATFEGAMREGYYVQPTVFKGNNRMRVFQEEIFGPVVAVTTFKNTEEALSLANDTLYGLGAGVWSRDINTCYRMGRAIKAGRVWTNCYHAYPAHAAFGGYKQSGIGRETHKMMLDHYQQTKNLLVSYSPKKLGFF
;
A
#
# COMPACT_ATOMS: atom_id res chain seq x y z
N MET A 1 6.95 26.90 20.70
CA MET A 1 5.94 25.85 20.85
C MET A 1 5.84 25.18 19.52
N ASP A 2 6.16 23.90 19.44
CA ASP A 2 6.18 23.09 18.23
C ASP A 2 4.78 23.04 17.58
N ILE A 3 4.70 22.98 16.24
CA ILE A 3 3.42 22.92 15.50
C ILE A 3 2.63 21.69 15.94
N ALA A 4 3.25 20.53 16.06
CA ALA A 4 2.61 19.31 16.53
C ALA A 4 2.05 19.46 17.96
N THR A 5 2.76 20.15 18.87
CA THR A 5 2.29 20.43 20.23
C THR A 5 1.12 21.40 20.25
N ARG A 6 1.02 22.33 19.27
CA ARG A 6 -0.14 23.24 19.14
C ARG A 6 -1.38 22.54 18.60
N LEU A 7 -1.20 21.48 17.82
CA LEU A 7 -2.28 20.75 17.17
C LEU A 7 -2.73 19.54 17.97
N ALA A 8 -1.86 19.00 18.85
CA ALA A 8 -2.21 17.92 19.75
C ALA A 8 -3.17 18.42 20.84
N PRO A 9 -4.31 17.78 21.05
CA PRO A 9 -5.06 17.95 22.29
C PRO A 9 -4.16 17.60 23.48
N ASP A 10 -4.27 18.34 24.57
CA ASP A 10 -3.38 18.30 25.76
C ASP A 10 -3.13 16.92 26.39
N THR A 11 -3.78 15.88 25.94
CA THR A 11 -3.78 14.53 26.52
C THR A 11 -2.99 13.50 25.73
N TYR A 12 -2.40 13.83 24.59
CA TYR A 12 -2.01 12.80 23.62
C TYR A 12 -0.60 12.96 23.09
N GLY A 13 0.22 12.01 23.43
CA GLY A 13 1.31 11.59 22.62
C GLY A 13 2.66 12.19 22.95
N THR A 14 3.65 11.47 22.51
CA THR A 14 5.03 11.90 22.45
C THR A 14 5.12 13.16 21.58
N PRO A 15 5.78 14.22 22.05
CA PRO A 15 6.02 15.40 21.23
C PRO A 15 6.72 15.00 19.95
N LEU A 16 6.12 15.33 18.80
CA LEU A 16 6.72 15.10 17.49
C LEU A 16 7.54 16.36 17.15
N ASP A 17 8.87 16.23 17.22
CA ASP A 17 9.77 17.28 16.75
C ASP A 17 9.89 17.20 15.23
N ILE A 18 9.27 18.14 14.54
CA ILE A 18 9.26 18.23 13.08
C ILE A 18 9.81 19.56 12.60
N LYS A 19 10.45 19.53 11.44
CA LYS A 19 10.86 20.76 10.75
C LYS A 19 9.65 21.49 10.19
N SER A 20 9.66 22.80 10.22
CA SER A 20 8.64 23.61 9.56
C SER A 20 8.66 23.45 8.04
N GLN A 21 9.80 23.03 7.46
CA GLN A 21 9.98 22.89 6.01
C GLN A 21 10.99 21.78 5.69
N TYR A 22 10.65 20.96 4.68
CA TYR A 22 11.48 19.88 4.15
C TYR A 22 11.80 20.11 2.67
N GLY A 23 13.07 19.94 2.29
CA GLY A 23 13.53 19.83 0.90
C GLY A 23 13.41 18.40 0.37
N ASN A 24 13.95 18.16 -0.82
CA ASN A 24 14.15 16.83 -1.36
C ASN A 24 15.36 16.14 -0.71
N PHE A 25 15.33 14.80 -0.64
CA PHE A 25 16.50 14.01 -0.22
C PHE A 25 17.15 13.40 -1.46
N ILE A 26 18.28 13.98 -1.89
CA ILE A 26 18.94 13.58 -3.15
C ILE A 26 20.43 13.38 -2.89
N GLY A 27 20.97 12.26 -3.32
CA GLY A 27 22.41 11.96 -3.21
C GLY A 27 22.93 11.92 -1.77
N GLY A 28 22.05 11.54 -0.81
CA GLY A 28 22.35 11.52 0.62
C GLY A 28 22.33 12.91 1.30
N LYS A 29 21.74 13.91 0.64
CA LYS A 29 21.67 15.30 1.14
C LYS A 29 20.27 15.89 1.02
N TRP A 30 19.95 16.82 1.89
CA TRP A 30 18.76 17.66 1.79
C TRP A 30 19.04 18.81 0.83
N VAL A 31 18.20 18.95 -0.21
CA VAL A 31 18.33 20.00 -1.22
C VAL A 31 16.98 20.71 -1.40
N PRO A 32 16.96 22.05 -1.56
CA PRO A 32 15.74 22.76 -1.89
C PRO A 32 15.21 22.36 -3.26
N PRO A 33 13.90 22.51 -3.56
CA PRO A 33 13.40 22.36 -4.91
C PRO A 33 13.98 23.43 -5.84
N VAL A 34 14.24 23.06 -7.09
CA VAL A 34 14.86 23.98 -8.09
C VAL A 34 14.04 25.25 -8.32
N GLY A 35 12.71 25.15 -8.18
CA GLY A 35 11.80 26.30 -8.29
C GLY A 35 11.66 27.12 -7.02
N GLU A 36 12.31 26.72 -5.90
CA GLU A 36 12.16 27.34 -4.57
C GLU A 36 10.71 27.39 -4.04
N GLU A 37 9.82 26.60 -4.65
CA GLU A 37 8.41 26.51 -4.25
C GLU A 37 8.18 25.37 -3.26
N TYR A 38 7.23 25.58 -2.36
CA TYR A 38 6.83 24.61 -1.32
C TYR A 38 5.32 24.55 -1.25
N PHE A 39 4.77 23.38 -0.90
CA PHE A 39 3.35 23.19 -0.64
C PHE A 39 3.13 22.84 0.85
N ASP A 40 1.95 23.19 1.34
CA ASP A 40 1.55 22.89 2.71
C ASP A 40 1.08 21.43 2.81
N ASN A 41 1.60 20.74 3.82
CA ASN A 41 1.14 19.43 4.25
C ASN A 41 0.11 19.64 5.37
N ILE A 42 -1.13 19.24 5.12
CA ILE A 42 -2.25 19.42 6.03
C ILE A 42 -2.48 18.14 6.82
N THR A 43 -2.45 18.24 8.15
CA THR A 43 -2.86 17.08 8.96
C THR A 43 -4.39 16.93 8.91
N PRO A 44 -4.89 15.74 8.56
CA PRO A 44 -6.33 15.49 8.50
C PRO A 44 -6.97 15.43 9.89
N VAL A 45 -6.17 15.32 10.94
CA VAL A 45 -6.63 15.25 12.33
C VAL A 45 -7.34 16.54 12.74
N THR A 46 -6.81 17.69 12.29
CA THR A 46 -7.30 19.01 12.70
C THR A 46 -7.56 19.96 11.51
N GLY A 47 -7.18 19.58 10.28
CA GLY A 47 -7.24 20.47 9.12
C GLY A 47 -6.16 21.56 9.09
N ALA A 48 -5.19 21.52 9.99
CA ALA A 48 -4.14 22.54 10.10
C ALA A 48 -2.89 22.17 9.31
N VAL A 49 -2.06 23.19 8.99
CA VAL A 49 -0.75 22.96 8.36
C VAL A 49 0.19 22.30 9.36
N LEU A 50 0.73 21.15 8.99
CA LEU A 50 1.70 20.39 9.80
C LEU A 50 3.14 20.82 9.48
N SER A 51 3.47 20.86 8.21
CA SER A 51 4.79 21.27 7.69
C SER A 51 4.68 21.69 6.22
N ARG A 52 5.80 22.16 5.64
CA ARG A 52 5.86 22.49 4.21
C ARG A 52 6.88 21.60 3.50
N HIS A 53 6.57 21.17 2.29
CA HIS A 53 7.38 20.25 1.53
C HIS A 53 7.73 20.81 0.15
N ALA A 54 8.86 20.37 -0.40
CA ALA A 54 9.33 20.82 -1.72
C ALA A 54 8.28 20.53 -2.80
N ARG A 55 7.88 21.58 -3.56
CA ARG A 55 7.08 21.46 -4.77
C ARG A 55 8.00 21.28 -5.96
N SER A 56 8.31 20.03 -6.24
CA SER A 56 9.31 19.68 -7.25
C SER A 56 8.68 19.45 -8.62
N GLY A 57 9.50 19.65 -9.63
CA GLY A 57 9.16 19.42 -11.03
C GLY A 57 10.18 18.51 -11.74
N GLU A 58 10.15 18.54 -13.08
CA GLU A 58 11.01 17.73 -13.95
C GLU A 58 12.51 17.94 -13.65
N ARG A 59 12.94 19.17 -13.36
CA ARG A 59 14.35 19.47 -13.05
C ARG A 59 14.83 18.81 -11.75
N ASP A 60 13.97 18.70 -10.76
CA ASP A 60 14.28 18.00 -9.51
C ASP A 60 14.39 16.50 -9.73
N ILE A 61 13.50 15.93 -10.57
CA ILE A 61 13.58 14.52 -11.00
C ILE A 61 14.90 14.26 -11.72
N GLU A 62 15.35 15.13 -12.62
CA GLU A 62 16.65 14.98 -13.31
C GLU A 62 17.83 15.00 -12.33
N LEU A 63 17.82 15.88 -11.32
CA LEU A 63 18.86 15.89 -10.27
C LEU A 63 18.89 14.58 -9.47
N ALA A 64 17.71 14.04 -9.14
CA ALA A 64 17.61 12.75 -8.45
C ALA A 64 18.10 11.59 -9.32
N LEU A 65 17.79 11.62 -10.61
CA LEU A 65 18.27 10.64 -11.58
C LEU A 65 19.80 10.73 -11.76
N ASP A 66 20.39 11.93 -11.78
CA ASP A 66 21.85 12.09 -11.84
C ASP A 66 22.53 11.45 -10.64
N ALA A 67 22.01 11.68 -9.43
CA ALA A 67 22.52 11.06 -8.21
C ALA A 67 22.37 9.52 -8.24
N ALA A 68 21.23 9.03 -8.68
CA ALA A 68 20.94 7.61 -8.78
C ALA A 68 21.84 6.91 -9.81
N HIS A 69 21.97 7.46 -11.00
CA HIS A 69 22.84 6.91 -12.06
C HIS A 69 24.32 6.92 -11.69
N LYS A 70 24.76 7.93 -10.93
CA LYS A 70 26.12 7.98 -10.40
C LYS A 70 26.40 6.83 -9.41
N ALA A 71 25.40 6.46 -8.57
CA ALA A 71 25.53 5.42 -7.58
C ALA A 71 25.32 4.00 -8.15
N ALA A 72 24.51 3.85 -9.20
CA ALA A 72 24.02 2.56 -9.69
C ALA A 72 25.13 1.56 -10.07
N PRO A 73 26.25 1.92 -10.73
CA PRO A 73 27.30 0.95 -11.05
C PRO A 73 27.94 0.33 -9.79
N ALA A 74 28.25 1.15 -8.79
CA ALA A 74 28.87 0.67 -7.55
C ALA A 74 27.88 -0.15 -6.72
N TRP A 75 26.64 0.33 -6.58
CA TRP A 75 25.60 -0.39 -5.82
C TRP A 75 25.23 -1.72 -6.48
N GLY A 76 25.06 -1.76 -7.79
CA GLY A 76 24.76 -2.97 -8.55
C GLY A 76 25.88 -4.02 -8.45
N ALA A 77 27.14 -3.59 -8.34
CA ALA A 77 28.28 -4.48 -8.12
C ALA A 77 28.49 -4.89 -6.66
N THR A 78 27.77 -4.28 -5.71
CA THR A 78 27.87 -4.61 -4.28
C THR A 78 27.38 -6.05 -4.02
N PRO A 79 28.15 -6.87 -3.31
CA PRO A 79 27.76 -8.26 -3.02
C PRO A 79 26.39 -8.35 -2.31
N PRO A 80 25.56 -9.37 -2.59
CA PRO A 80 24.25 -9.55 -1.96
C PRO A 80 24.29 -9.54 -0.42
N ALA A 81 25.35 -10.06 0.18
CA ALA A 81 25.52 -10.06 1.64
C ALA A 81 25.67 -8.64 2.22
N GLU A 82 26.36 -7.76 1.49
CA GLU A 82 26.52 -6.35 1.91
C GLU A 82 25.22 -5.57 1.74
N ARG A 83 24.51 -5.76 0.63
CA ARG A 83 23.17 -5.17 0.43
C ARG A 83 22.20 -5.61 1.52
N ALA A 84 22.21 -6.92 1.87
CA ALA A 84 21.40 -7.45 2.97
C ALA A 84 21.74 -6.78 4.31
N ARG A 85 23.03 -6.51 4.59
CA ARG A 85 23.44 -5.80 5.81
C ARG A 85 22.86 -4.40 5.89
N VAL A 86 22.82 -3.66 4.77
CA VAL A 86 22.19 -2.34 4.71
C VAL A 86 20.69 -2.44 5.05
N LEU A 87 19.98 -3.42 4.48
CA LEU A 87 18.54 -3.60 4.75
C LEU A 87 18.27 -3.96 6.21
N PHE A 88 19.10 -4.83 6.83
CA PHE A 88 18.96 -5.13 8.26
C PHE A 88 19.15 -3.88 9.12
N ARG A 89 20.16 -3.05 8.81
CA ARG A 89 20.39 -1.79 9.52
C ARG A 89 19.23 -0.80 9.34
N ILE A 90 18.59 -0.76 8.17
CA ILE A 90 17.37 0.04 7.95
C ILE A 90 16.25 -0.47 8.86
N ALA A 91 16.01 -1.79 8.89
CA ALA A 91 15.00 -2.39 9.76
C ALA A 91 15.25 -2.08 11.24
N ASP A 92 16.51 -2.19 11.70
CA ASP A 92 16.89 -1.89 13.08
C ASP A 92 16.70 -0.40 13.42
N ALA A 93 16.98 0.51 12.47
CA ALA A 93 16.73 1.93 12.64
C ALA A 93 15.23 2.25 12.75
N ILE A 94 14.39 1.60 11.94
CA ILE A 94 12.92 1.74 12.01
C ILE A 94 12.43 1.21 13.38
N GLU A 95 12.89 0.03 13.80
CA GLU A 95 12.48 -0.59 15.07
C GLU A 95 12.87 0.28 16.27
N ALA A 96 14.10 0.83 16.29
CA ALA A 96 14.57 1.72 17.33
C ALA A 96 13.79 3.04 17.42
N ASN A 97 13.09 3.44 16.34
CA ASN A 97 12.32 4.68 16.23
C ASN A 97 10.83 4.43 15.98
N LEU A 98 10.32 3.25 16.36
CA LEU A 98 8.94 2.84 16.08
C LEU A 98 7.91 3.88 16.55
N GLU A 99 8.01 4.36 17.78
CA GLU A 99 7.08 5.33 18.35
C GLU A 99 7.09 6.67 17.60
N LEU A 100 8.27 7.14 17.24
CA LEU A 100 8.43 8.37 16.47
C LEU A 100 7.75 8.25 15.10
N LEU A 101 8.04 7.17 14.38
CA LEU A 101 7.49 6.93 13.04
C LEU A 101 5.98 6.67 13.09
N ALA A 102 5.48 5.92 14.08
CA ALA A 102 4.05 5.70 14.26
C ALA A 102 3.30 7.00 14.57
N THR A 103 3.88 7.87 15.39
CA THR A 103 3.31 9.18 15.70
C THR A 103 3.29 10.10 14.47
N ALA A 104 4.37 10.10 13.68
CA ALA A 104 4.45 10.85 12.44
C ALA A 104 3.41 10.35 11.40
N GLU A 105 3.28 9.04 11.24
CA GLU A 105 2.30 8.42 10.36
C GLU A 105 0.86 8.81 10.75
N THR A 106 0.55 8.81 12.05
CA THR A 106 -0.76 9.19 12.57
C THR A 106 -1.09 10.66 12.31
N TRP A 107 -0.15 11.57 12.53
CA TRP A 107 -0.34 12.99 12.24
C TRP A 107 -0.49 13.28 10.75
N ASP A 108 0.31 12.61 9.93
CA ASP A 108 0.40 12.84 8.49
C ASP A 108 -0.82 12.26 7.73
N ASN A 109 -1.28 11.07 8.14
CA ASN A 109 -2.33 10.30 7.45
C ASN A 109 -3.70 10.36 8.14
N GLY A 110 -3.74 10.56 9.48
CA GLY A 110 -4.97 10.53 10.26
C GLY A 110 -5.36 9.15 10.83
N LYS A 111 -4.61 8.08 10.53
CA LYS A 111 -4.89 6.73 11.07
C LYS A 111 -4.70 6.65 12.59
N PRO A 112 -5.38 5.71 13.26
CA PRO A 112 -5.17 5.49 14.69
C PRO A 112 -3.74 5.05 14.98
N ILE A 113 -3.13 5.64 16.00
CA ILE A 113 -1.76 5.30 16.42
C ILE A 113 -1.61 3.83 16.81
N ARG A 114 -2.67 3.21 17.30
CA ARG A 114 -2.72 1.77 17.61
C ARG A 114 -2.44 0.89 16.37
N GLU A 115 -2.91 1.31 15.19
CA GLU A 115 -2.68 0.59 13.93
C GLU A 115 -1.27 0.82 13.42
N ALA A 116 -0.79 2.05 13.43
CA ALA A 116 0.59 2.38 13.06
C ALA A 116 1.61 1.60 13.91
N ARG A 117 1.39 1.53 15.24
CA ARG A 117 2.26 0.79 16.19
C ARG A 117 2.18 -0.72 16.04
N ALA A 118 0.99 -1.27 15.85
CA ALA A 118 0.77 -2.72 15.88
C ALA A 118 0.90 -3.40 14.51
N ALA A 119 0.75 -2.64 13.43
CA ALA A 119 0.72 -3.17 12.07
C ALA A 119 1.72 -2.48 11.13
N ASP A 120 1.57 -1.20 10.84
CA ASP A 120 2.28 -0.54 9.73
C ASP A 120 3.79 -0.57 9.91
N ILE A 121 4.28 -0.07 11.04
CA ILE A 121 5.71 -0.01 11.30
C ILE A 121 6.34 -1.39 11.51
N PRO A 122 5.73 -2.31 12.30
CA PRO A 122 6.22 -3.69 12.39
C PRO A 122 6.26 -4.44 11.05
N LEU A 123 5.26 -4.27 10.19
CA LEU A 123 5.26 -4.86 8.85
C LEU A 123 6.36 -4.26 7.95
N ALA A 124 6.62 -2.95 8.04
CA ALA A 124 7.72 -2.33 7.32
C ALA A 124 9.07 -2.91 7.75
N ILE A 125 9.31 -3.11 9.05
CA ILE A 125 10.50 -3.77 9.61
C ILE A 125 10.64 -5.19 9.05
N ASP A 126 9.56 -5.99 9.11
CA ASP A 126 9.54 -7.38 8.62
C ASP A 126 9.87 -7.46 7.12
N HIS A 127 9.36 -6.55 6.31
CA HIS A 127 9.64 -6.52 4.87
C HIS A 127 11.12 -6.24 4.56
N PHE A 128 11.75 -5.30 5.24
CA PHE A 128 13.20 -5.08 5.08
C PHE A 128 14.01 -6.30 5.50
N ARG A 129 13.68 -6.93 6.64
CA ARG A 129 14.34 -8.16 7.13
C ARG A 129 14.12 -9.34 6.19
N TYR A 130 12.91 -9.47 5.65
CA TYR A 130 12.59 -10.53 4.69
C TYR A 130 13.42 -10.42 3.41
N PHE A 131 13.47 -9.24 2.76
CA PHE A 131 14.23 -9.09 1.53
C PHE A 131 15.74 -9.10 1.75
N ALA A 132 16.24 -8.68 2.91
CA ALA A 132 17.62 -8.89 3.34
C ALA A 132 17.99 -10.38 3.38
N SER A 133 17.08 -11.22 3.87
CA SER A 133 17.25 -12.67 3.92
C SER A 133 17.07 -13.31 2.54
N ALA A 134 16.04 -12.90 1.79
CA ALA A 134 15.68 -13.48 0.50
C ALA A 134 16.78 -13.30 -0.54
N ILE A 135 17.42 -12.11 -0.60
CA ILE A 135 18.47 -11.84 -1.59
C ILE A 135 19.72 -12.70 -1.40
N ARG A 136 20.02 -13.10 -0.16
CA ARG A 136 21.15 -13.99 0.14
C ARG A 136 20.90 -15.44 -0.29
N GLY A 137 19.63 -15.84 -0.36
CA GLY A 137 19.23 -17.18 -0.82
C GLY A 137 18.82 -17.22 -2.29
N GLN A 138 18.99 -16.10 -3.04
CA GLN A 138 18.64 -16.09 -4.45
C GLN A 138 19.71 -16.80 -5.28
N GLU A 139 19.27 -17.76 -6.10
CA GLU A 139 20.10 -18.53 -7.00
C GLU A 139 19.88 -18.11 -8.46
N GLY A 140 20.91 -18.31 -9.30
CA GLY A 140 20.79 -18.38 -10.73
C GLY A 140 20.47 -19.80 -11.19
N SER A 141 20.54 -20.04 -12.50
CA SER A 141 20.40 -21.38 -13.04
C SER A 141 21.48 -21.69 -14.08
N LEU A 142 21.74 -22.98 -14.25
CA LEU A 142 22.63 -23.52 -15.26
C LEU A 142 21.90 -24.61 -16.01
N SER A 143 22.08 -24.67 -17.34
CA SER A 143 21.57 -25.74 -18.20
C SER A 143 22.67 -26.25 -19.11
N GLU A 144 22.88 -27.54 -19.13
CA GLU A 144 23.74 -28.18 -20.15
C GLU A 144 22.94 -28.28 -21.45
N ILE A 145 23.51 -27.77 -22.53
CA ILE A 145 22.90 -27.81 -23.88
C ILE A 145 23.40 -29.07 -24.62
N ASP A 146 24.67 -29.33 -24.54
CA ASP A 146 25.38 -30.52 -25.02
C ASP A 146 26.67 -30.68 -24.19
N PRO A 147 27.49 -31.76 -24.40
CA PRO A 147 28.70 -32.01 -23.61
C PRO A 147 29.74 -30.87 -23.64
N ASP A 148 29.67 -30.02 -24.66
CA ASP A 148 30.64 -28.92 -24.89
C ASP A 148 30.02 -27.53 -24.69
N THR A 149 28.72 -27.44 -24.35
CA THR A 149 28.01 -26.13 -24.29
C THR A 149 27.14 -26.01 -23.04
N VAL A 150 27.32 -24.91 -22.32
CA VAL A 150 26.59 -24.58 -21.08
C VAL A 150 25.91 -23.21 -21.19
N ALA A 151 24.67 -23.12 -20.78
CA ALA A 151 23.93 -21.88 -20.61
C ALA A 151 23.87 -21.49 -19.12
N TYR A 152 24.43 -20.34 -18.80
CA TYR A 152 24.31 -19.71 -17.47
C TYR A 152 23.21 -18.66 -17.50
N HIS A 153 22.42 -18.58 -16.42
CA HIS A 153 21.41 -17.53 -16.25
C HIS A 153 21.76 -16.71 -15.01
N PHE A 154 22.16 -15.46 -15.24
CA PHE A 154 22.49 -14.51 -14.19
C PHE A 154 21.32 -13.57 -13.96
N ARG A 155 21.12 -13.18 -12.70
CA ARG A 155 20.18 -12.13 -12.33
C ARG A 155 20.95 -10.83 -12.13
N GLU A 156 20.60 -9.82 -12.92
CA GLU A 156 21.24 -8.51 -12.86
C GLU A 156 20.25 -7.44 -12.42
N PRO A 157 20.66 -6.42 -11.61
CA PRO A 157 19.81 -5.30 -11.30
C PRO A 157 19.40 -4.55 -12.57
N LEU A 158 18.24 -3.91 -12.55
CA LEU A 158 17.77 -3.06 -13.65
C LEU A 158 18.55 -1.75 -13.75
N GLY A 159 19.09 -1.25 -12.63
CA GLY A 159 19.83 -0.01 -12.52
C GLY A 159 19.09 1.06 -11.72
N VAL A 160 18.46 2.03 -12.37
CA VAL A 160 17.69 3.09 -11.70
C VAL A 160 16.20 2.85 -11.89
N VAL A 161 15.44 2.81 -10.79
CA VAL A 161 14.00 2.56 -10.79
C VAL A 161 13.23 3.72 -10.17
N GLY A 162 12.10 4.06 -10.75
CA GLY A 162 11.14 5.03 -10.22
C GLY A 162 10.08 4.33 -9.37
N GLN A 163 9.74 4.94 -8.25
CA GLN A 163 8.69 4.44 -7.35
C GLN A 163 7.74 5.58 -6.99
N ILE A 164 6.44 5.34 -7.09
CA ILE A 164 5.40 6.29 -6.71
C ILE A 164 4.45 5.56 -5.76
N ILE A 165 4.32 6.08 -4.54
CA ILE A 165 3.59 5.45 -3.46
C ILE A 165 2.36 6.26 -3.04
N PRO A 166 1.31 5.61 -2.52
CA PRO A 166 0.08 6.24 -2.09
C PRO A 166 0.20 6.81 -0.67
N TRP A 167 -0.87 7.46 -0.25
CA TRP A 167 -0.99 8.13 1.03
C TRP A 167 -1.60 7.27 2.16
N ASN A 168 -2.17 6.10 1.86
CA ASN A 168 -2.92 5.33 2.87
C ASN A 168 -2.05 4.49 3.83
N PHE A 169 -0.87 4.04 3.40
CA PHE A 169 0.14 3.35 4.21
C PHE A 169 1.53 3.86 3.83
N PRO A 170 1.88 5.12 4.13
CA PRO A 170 3.07 5.76 3.58
C PRO A 170 4.36 4.96 3.79
N ILE A 171 4.76 4.72 5.04
CA ILE A 171 6.01 4.01 5.38
C ILE A 171 5.96 2.55 4.92
N LEU A 172 4.83 1.87 5.11
CA LEU A 172 4.69 0.46 4.71
C LEU A 172 4.79 0.30 3.18
N MET A 173 4.15 1.16 2.39
CA MET A 173 4.22 1.12 0.93
C MET A 173 5.60 1.51 0.41
N ALA A 174 6.30 2.41 1.10
CA ALA A 174 7.71 2.65 0.82
C ALA A 174 8.54 1.39 1.08
N ALA A 175 8.38 0.73 2.22
CA ALA A 175 9.11 -0.50 2.56
C ALA A 175 8.87 -1.62 1.53
N TRP A 176 7.61 -1.82 1.10
CA TRP A 176 7.27 -2.83 0.08
C TRP A 176 8.04 -2.65 -1.22
N LYS A 177 8.32 -1.41 -1.62
CA LYS A 177 8.99 -1.08 -2.87
C LYS A 177 10.50 -0.89 -2.71
N LEU A 178 10.94 -0.23 -1.63
CA LEU A 178 12.37 0.03 -1.36
C LEU A 178 13.13 -1.25 -1.05
N ALA A 179 12.58 -2.11 -0.17
CA ALA A 179 13.29 -3.28 0.30
C ALA A 179 13.70 -4.23 -0.86
N PRO A 180 12.80 -4.69 -1.76
CA PRO A 180 13.19 -5.54 -2.88
C PRO A 180 14.07 -4.82 -3.91
N ALA A 181 13.83 -3.52 -4.18
CA ALA A 181 14.62 -2.76 -5.16
C ALA A 181 16.08 -2.62 -4.70
N ILE A 182 16.30 -2.20 -3.45
CA ILE A 182 17.63 -2.03 -2.86
C ILE A 182 18.32 -3.40 -2.70
N ALA A 183 17.59 -4.44 -2.25
CA ALA A 183 18.10 -5.81 -2.17
C ALA A 183 18.61 -6.32 -3.52
N ALA A 184 17.85 -6.07 -4.59
CA ALA A 184 18.20 -6.49 -5.95
C ALA A 184 19.39 -5.70 -6.56
N GLY A 185 19.84 -4.62 -5.90
CA GLY A 185 20.99 -3.81 -6.35
C GLY A 185 20.62 -2.59 -7.19
N ASN A 186 19.36 -2.14 -7.15
CA ASN A 186 18.91 -0.94 -7.84
C ASN A 186 19.07 0.31 -6.99
N CYS A 187 19.23 1.45 -7.63
CA CYS A 187 19.05 2.77 -7.05
C CYS A 187 17.63 3.27 -7.31
N VAL A 188 17.08 4.02 -6.37
CA VAL A 188 15.66 4.39 -6.35
C VAL A 188 15.49 5.91 -6.40
N VAL A 189 14.54 6.36 -7.22
CA VAL A 189 13.91 7.68 -7.12
C VAL A 189 12.47 7.46 -6.68
N LEU A 190 12.16 7.85 -5.43
CA LEU A 190 10.86 7.68 -4.79
C LEU A 190 10.10 9.00 -4.78
N LYS A 191 8.85 9.00 -5.24
CA LYS A 191 7.89 10.09 -5.05
C LYS A 191 6.80 9.64 -4.05
N PRO A 192 6.78 10.15 -2.83
CA PRO A 192 5.66 9.94 -1.91
C PRO A 192 4.41 10.69 -2.38
N ALA A 193 3.25 10.31 -1.86
CA ALA A 193 2.04 11.09 -2.06
C ALA A 193 2.18 12.49 -1.43
N GLU A 194 1.62 13.50 -2.08
CA GLU A 194 1.65 14.87 -1.58
C GLU A 194 0.86 15.07 -0.27
N GLN A 195 -0.10 14.19 0.00
CA GLN A 195 -0.87 14.22 1.24
C GLN A 195 -0.07 13.75 2.46
N THR A 196 0.90 12.84 2.27
CA THR A 196 1.59 12.16 3.38
C THR A 196 3.11 12.02 3.15
N PRO A 197 3.83 13.12 2.97
CA PRO A 197 5.28 13.08 2.74
C PRO A 197 6.12 12.99 4.02
N LEU A 198 5.57 13.42 5.17
CA LEU A 198 6.34 13.63 6.40
C LEU A 198 7.00 12.35 6.92
N GLY A 199 6.22 11.28 7.10
CA GLY A 199 6.74 10.02 7.65
C GLY A 199 7.88 9.45 6.82
N ILE A 200 7.81 9.58 5.47
CA ILE A 200 8.86 9.12 4.55
C ILE A 200 10.13 9.97 4.67
N LEU A 201 10.01 11.29 4.82
CA LEU A 201 11.17 12.16 4.98
C LEU A 201 11.83 12.01 6.35
N MET A 202 11.05 11.77 7.40
CA MET A 202 11.60 11.41 8.70
C MET A 202 12.34 10.07 8.68
N LEU A 203 11.78 9.06 7.98
CA LEU A 203 12.50 7.80 7.74
C LEU A 203 13.83 8.05 7.01
N ALA A 204 13.84 8.91 5.97
CA ALA A 204 15.06 9.25 5.25
C ALA A 204 16.13 9.89 6.16
N GLU A 205 15.73 10.72 7.12
CA GLU A 205 16.67 11.26 8.13
C GLU A 205 17.31 10.16 8.98
N LEU A 206 16.51 9.21 9.44
CA LEU A 206 16.99 8.10 10.29
C LEU A 206 17.95 7.16 9.58
N ILE A 207 17.81 7.01 8.26
CA ILE A 207 18.61 6.06 7.47
C ILE A 207 19.67 6.74 6.58
N ALA A 208 19.82 8.05 6.65
CA ALA A 208 20.73 8.82 5.80
C ALA A 208 22.19 8.32 5.86
N ASP A 209 22.68 7.95 7.03
CA ASP A 209 24.04 7.41 7.24
C ASP A 209 24.14 5.88 7.04
N ILE A 210 23.02 5.23 6.72
CA ILE A 210 22.95 3.78 6.50
C ILE A 210 22.99 3.47 5.01
N VAL A 211 22.23 4.23 4.23
CA VAL A 211 22.08 4.03 2.78
C VAL A 211 23.15 4.82 2.04
N PRO A 212 23.93 4.16 1.16
CA PRO A 212 24.95 4.89 0.40
C PRO A 212 24.35 6.03 -0.43
N PRO A 213 25.04 7.19 -0.52
CA PRO A 213 24.54 8.35 -1.25
C PRO A 213 24.12 8.01 -2.69
N GLY A 214 22.90 8.39 -3.08
CA GLY A 214 22.32 8.16 -4.40
C GLY A 214 21.61 6.81 -4.58
N VAL A 215 21.74 5.87 -3.64
CA VAL A 215 20.96 4.60 -3.68
C VAL A 215 19.48 4.87 -3.42
N LEU A 216 19.17 5.79 -2.52
CA LEU A 216 17.82 6.30 -2.29
C LEU A 216 17.78 7.81 -2.53
N ASN A 217 16.81 8.23 -3.34
CA ASN A 217 16.53 9.65 -3.59
C ASN A 217 15.00 9.84 -3.46
N ILE A 218 14.57 10.87 -2.74
CA ILE A 218 13.17 11.17 -2.49
C ILE A 218 12.86 12.57 -3.00
N VAL A 219 11.88 12.66 -3.90
CA VAL A 219 11.43 13.92 -4.49
C VAL A 219 9.94 14.09 -4.18
N THR A 220 9.61 15.11 -3.42
CA THR A 220 8.22 15.48 -3.11
C THR A 220 7.64 16.39 -4.18
N GLY A 221 6.30 16.38 -4.35
CA GLY A 221 5.61 17.18 -5.37
C GLY A 221 4.36 16.51 -5.88
N PHE A 222 3.65 17.20 -6.76
CA PHE A 222 2.36 16.75 -7.29
C PHE A 222 2.49 15.73 -8.43
N GLY A 223 1.42 14.98 -8.65
CA GLY A 223 1.38 13.90 -9.63
C GLY A 223 1.77 14.33 -11.05
N LEU A 224 1.26 15.47 -11.54
CA LEU A 224 1.57 15.96 -12.88
C LEU A 224 2.95 16.63 -12.98
N GLU A 225 3.42 17.25 -11.89
CA GLU A 225 4.65 18.06 -11.88
C GLU A 225 5.91 17.20 -11.66
N ALA A 226 5.85 16.20 -10.76
CA ALA A 226 6.96 15.32 -10.43
C ALA A 226 6.69 13.85 -10.83
N GLY A 227 5.47 13.36 -10.64
CA GLY A 227 5.12 11.97 -10.92
C GLY A 227 5.14 11.62 -12.41
N LYS A 228 4.54 12.45 -13.27
CA LYS A 228 4.56 12.25 -14.73
C LYS A 228 5.97 12.30 -15.32
N PRO A 229 6.82 13.31 -15.02
CA PRO A 229 8.21 13.32 -15.46
C PRO A 229 8.98 12.07 -15.02
N LEU A 230 8.79 11.60 -13.77
CA LEU A 230 9.41 10.36 -13.30
C LEU A 230 8.95 9.15 -14.10
N ALA A 231 7.63 9.00 -14.31
CA ALA A 231 7.06 7.83 -14.97
C ALA A 231 7.34 7.75 -16.48
N SER A 232 7.61 8.89 -17.13
CA SER A 232 7.93 8.96 -18.57
C SER A 232 9.41 9.10 -18.88
N ASN A 233 10.29 9.14 -17.87
CA ASN A 233 11.71 9.44 -18.10
C ASN A 233 12.45 8.25 -18.72
N LYS A 234 13.10 8.48 -19.87
CA LYS A 234 13.88 7.45 -20.59
C LYS A 234 15.06 6.87 -19.80
N ARG A 235 15.45 7.52 -18.68
CA ARG A 235 16.54 7.07 -17.80
C ARG A 235 16.05 6.11 -16.71
N ILE A 236 14.76 5.84 -16.64
CA ILE A 236 14.15 4.89 -15.68
C ILE A 236 14.05 3.51 -16.33
N ALA A 237 14.58 2.49 -15.68
CA ALA A 237 14.52 1.12 -16.12
C ALA A 237 13.21 0.41 -15.74
N LYS A 238 12.46 0.93 -14.76
CA LYS A 238 11.18 0.41 -14.28
C LYS A 238 10.45 1.46 -13.48
N ILE A 239 9.11 1.45 -13.54
CA ILE A 239 8.21 2.17 -12.62
C ILE A 239 7.43 1.16 -11.78
N ALA A 240 7.43 1.36 -10.45
CA ALA A 240 6.54 0.72 -9.52
C ALA A 240 5.55 1.76 -8.96
N PHE A 241 4.27 1.52 -9.16
CA PHE A 241 3.20 2.42 -8.75
C PHE A 241 2.19 1.69 -7.87
N THR A 242 1.79 2.33 -6.78
CA THR A 242 0.58 1.97 -6.01
C THR A 242 -0.30 3.19 -5.87
N GLY A 243 -1.57 3.04 -6.19
CA GLY A 243 -2.55 4.13 -6.11
C GLY A 243 -3.86 3.82 -6.79
N GLU A 244 -4.59 4.86 -7.15
CA GLU A 244 -5.91 4.78 -7.78
C GLU A 244 -5.81 4.23 -9.21
N THR A 245 -6.83 3.47 -9.64
CA THR A 245 -6.83 2.75 -10.93
C THR A 245 -6.73 3.70 -12.14
N THR A 246 -7.37 4.87 -12.11
CA THR A 246 -7.27 5.84 -13.20
C THR A 246 -5.86 6.39 -13.35
N THR A 247 -5.21 6.70 -12.23
CA THR A 247 -3.81 7.12 -12.20
C THR A 247 -2.88 6.01 -12.69
N GLY A 248 -3.16 4.74 -12.33
CA GLY A 248 -2.41 3.59 -12.84
C GLY A 248 -2.44 3.46 -14.36
N ARG A 249 -3.59 3.73 -14.99
CA ARG A 249 -3.70 3.80 -16.46
C ARG A 249 -2.84 4.91 -17.06
N LEU A 250 -2.81 6.09 -16.43
CA LEU A 250 -1.95 7.20 -16.86
C LEU A 250 -0.47 6.85 -16.72
N ILE A 251 -0.06 6.20 -15.62
CA ILE A 251 1.30 5.72 -15.43
C ILE A 251 1.72 4.76 -16.55
N MET A 252 0.86 3.81 -16.95
CA MET A 252 1.13 2.94 -18.11
C MET A 252 1.31 3.73 -19.40
N GLN A 253 0.46 4.73 -19.65
CA GLN A 253 0.57 5.59 -20.84
C GLN A 253 1.88 6.38 -20.85
N TYR A 254 2.32 6.90 -19.71
CA TYR A 254 3.60 7.62 -19.61
C TYR A 254 4.78 6.68 -19.82
N ALA A 255 4.78 5.53 -19.16
CA ALA A 255 5.84 4.53 -19.26
C ALA A 255 5.98 3.94 -20.68
N SER A 256 4.87 3.78 -21.41
CA SER A 256 4.83 3.19 -22.74
C SER A 256 5.64 3.99 -23.78
N GLN A 257 5.82 5.29 -23.58
CA GLN A 257 6.60 6.14 -24.48
C GLN A 257 8.07 5.70 -24.61
N ASN A 258 8.62 5.10 -23.56
CA ASN A 258 10.00 4.62 -23.51
C ASN A 258 10.11 3.12 -23.22
N ILE A 259 9.00 2.37 -23.37
CA ILE A 259 8.92 0.90 -23.13
C ILE A 259 9.36 0.55 -21.70
N ILE A 260 9.04 1.40 -20.74
CA ILE A 260 9.41 1.19 -19.34
C ILE A 260 8.49 0.14 -18.73
N PRO A 261 9.02 -0.98 -18.19
CA PRO A 261 8.22 -1.96 -17.47
C PRO A 261 7.54 -1.35 -16.25
N VAL A 262 6.29 -1.78 -15.99
CA VAL A 262 5.51 -1.30 -14.85
C VAL A 262 5.10 -2.45 -13.95
N THR A 263 5.06 -2.22 -12.64
CA THR A 263 4.25 -2.96 -11.69
C THR A 263 3.23 -2.00 -11.09
N LEU A 264 1.98 -2.43 -11.03
CA LEU A 264 0.85 -1.62 -10.61
C LEU A 264 0.08 -2.35 -9.50
N GLU A 265 -0.08 -1.70 -8.37
CA GLU A 265 -1.01 -2.09 -7.31
C GLU A 265 -2.11 -1.03 -7.26
N LEU A 266 -3.33 -1.42 -7.62
CA LEU A 266 -4.43 -0.50 -7.85
C LEU A 266 -5.61 -0.78 -6.93
N GLY A 267 -6.73 -0.13 -7.21
CA GLY A 267 -7.93 -0.21 -6.39
C GLY A 267 -8.58 -1.58 -6.32
N GLY A 268 -9.52 -1.71 -5.41
CA GLY A 268 -10.29 -2.93 -5.19
C GLY A 268 -11.74 -2.67 -4.79
N LYS A 269 -12.57 -3.71 -4.92
CA LYS A 269 -13.93 -3.78 -4.39
C LYS A 269 -14.14 -5.17 -3.81
N SER A 270 -13.38 -5.47 -2.78
CA SER A 270 -13.19 -6.81 -2.27
C SER A 270 -14.47 -7.39 -1.66
N PRO A 271 -14.93 -8.57 -2.09
CA PRO A 271 -16.03 -9.26 -1.45
C PRO A 271 -15.56 -9.94 -0.15
N ASN A 272 -16.40 -9.90 0.87
CA ASN A 272 -16.26 -10.63 2.13
C ASN A 272 -17.49 -11.50 2.30
N ILE A 273 -17.34 -12.82 2.24
CA ILE A 273 -18.42 -13.78 2.03
C ILE A 273 -18.61 -14.59 3.30
N PHE A 274 -19.83 -14.61 3.82
CA PHE A 274 -20.19 -15.29 5.08
C PHE A 274 -21.25 -16.37 4.80
N PHE A 275 -20.84 -17.64 4.89
CA PHE A 275 -21.73 -18.79 4.69
C PHE A 275 -22.59 -19.07 5.93
N GLU A 276 -23.67 -19.81 5.74
CA GLU A 276 -24.68 -20.11 6.77
C GLU A 276 -24.11 -20.81 8.02
N ASP A 277 -23.11 -21.65 7.83
CA ASP A 277 -22.47 -22.43 8.90
C ASP A 277 -21.65 -21.57 9.88
N VAL A 278 -21.31 -20.34 9.52
CA VAL A 278 -20.67 -19.37 10.43
C VAL A 278 -21.49 -19.18 11.70
N GLY A 279 -22.82 -19.07 11.56
CA GLY A 279 -23.75 -18.89 12.67
C GLY A 279 -24.23 -20.20 13.31
N GLN A 280 -23.67 -21.37 12.98
CA GLN A 280 -24.14 -22.66 13.50
C GLN A 280 -24.06 -22.74 15.03
N HIS A 281 -23.03 -22.16 15.62
CA HIS A 281 -22.80 -22.05 17.05
C HIS A 281 -22.63 -20.60 17.47
N ASP A 282 -22.95 -20.32 18.73
CA ASP A 282 -22.69 -19.02 19.36
C ASP A 282 -21.35 -19.09 20.11
N ASP A 283 -20.25 -18.95 19.36
CA ASP A 283 -18.90 -19.18 19.82
C ASP A 283 -17.91 -18.14 19.29
N ASP A 284 -16.64 -18.25 19.68
CA ASP A 284 -15.55 -17.36 19.27
C ASP A 284 -15.38 -17.30 17.75
N PHE A 285 -15.72 -18.37 17.00
CA PHE A 285 -15.63 -18.34 15.54
C PHE A 285 -16.68 -17.42 14.93
N PHE A 286 -17.91 -17.45 15.45
CA PHE A 286 -18.94 -16.52 15.00
C PHE A 286 -18.57 -15.07 15.35
N ASP A 287 -18.05 -14.83 16.55
CA ASP A 287 -17.59 -13.49 16.96
C ASP A 287 -16.42 -13.00 16.10
N LYS A 288 -15.46 -13.88 15.78
CA LYS A 288 -14.36 -13.60 14.85
C LYS A 288 -14.86 -13.24 13.44
N ALA A 289 -15.92 -13.90 12.95
CA ALA A 289 -16.51 -13.54 11.66
C ALA A 289 -17.19 -12.16 11.70
N ILE A 290 -17.82 -11.80 12.82
CA ILE A 290 -18.35 -10.44 13.05
C ILE A 290 -17.21 -9.41 13.05
N GLU A 291 -16.07 -9.69 13.70
CA GLU A 291 -14.87 -8.84 13.59
C GLU A 291 -14.40 -8.73 12.13
N GLY A 292 -14.38 -9.85 11.40
CA GLY A 292 -14.05 -9.88 9.98
C GLY A 292 -14.96 -8.99 9.12
N PHE A 293 -16.23 -8.87 9.48
CA PHE A 293 -17.14 -7.92 8.84
C PHE A 293 -16.76 -6.48 9.13
N VAL A 294 -16.46 -6.14 10.39
CA VAL A 294 -16.14 -4.76 10.82
C VAL A 294 -14.79 -4.28 10.29
N MET A 295 -13.95 -5.16 9.77
CA MET A 295 -12.67 -4.79 9.14
C MET A 295 -12.80 -3.79 7.97
N PHE A 296 -14.00 -3.49 7.49
CA PHE A 296 -14.20 -2.40 6.52
C PHE A 296 -13.87 -1.01 7.09
N ALA A 297 -13.84 -0.87 8.42
CA ALA A 297 -13.50 0.37 9.10
C ALA A 297 -12.02 0.49 9.47
N LEU A 298 -11.23 -0.59 9.35
CA LEU A 298 -9.78 -0.56 9.60
C LEU A 298 -9.11 0.51 8.73
N ASN A 299 -8.17 1.26 9.30
CA ASN A 299 -7.49 2.36 8.61
C ASN A 299 -8.49 3.35 7.95
N GLN A 300 -9.58 3.70 8.63
CA GLN A 300 -10.71 4.52 8.13
C GLN A 300 -11.30 4.00 6.80
N GLY A 301 -11.20 2.71 6.50
CA GLY A 301 -11.60 2.13 5.22
C GLY A 301 -10.69 2.48 4.04
N GLU A 302 -9.59 3.18 4.27
CA GLU A 302 -8.61 3.61 3.28
C GLU A 302 -7.60 2.51 2.98
N VAL A 303 -8.13 1.34 2.60
CA VAL A 303 -7.38 0.12 2.31
C VAL A 303 -7.78 -0.41 0.93
N CYS A 304 -6.81 -0.65 0.07
CA CYS A 304 -7.04 -1.16 -1.29
C CYS A 304 -7.79 -2.52 -1.29
N THR A 305 -7.59 -3.34 -0.26
CA THR A 305 -8.32 -4.60 -0.04
C THR A 305 -9.48 -4.47 0.95
N CYS A 306 -9.93 -3.25 1.26
CA CYS A 306 -11.06 -3.05 2.15
C CYS A 306 -12.20 -4.03 1.81
N PRO A 307 -12.74 -4.80 2.79
CA PRO A 307 -13.87 -5.70 2.56
C PRO A 307 -15.17 -4.91 2.40
N SER A 308 -15.22 -4.10 1.35
CA SER A 308 -16.25 -3.08 1.11
C SER A 308 -17.55 -3.62 0.52
N ARG A 309 -17.60 -4.94 0.18
CA ARG A 309 -18.82 -5.67 -0.14
C ARG A 309 -18.96 -6.86 0.80
N ALA A 310 -20.01 -6.91 1.62
CA ALA A 310 -20.34 -8.06 2.44
C ALA A 310 -21.45 -8.87 1.77
N LEU A 311 -21.14 -10.12 1.45
CA LEU A 311 -22.08 -11.09 0.89
C LEU A 311 -22.44 -12.08 1.98
N ILE A 312 -23.69 -12.11 2.44
CA ILE A 312 -24.12 -12.89 3.59
C ILE A 312 -25.18 -13.89 3.13
N HIS A 313 -25.03 -15.17 3.50
CA HIS A 313 -26.04 -16.18 3.18
C HIS A 313 -27.41 -15.76 3.76
N GLU A 314 -28.48 -15.90 2.96
CA GLU A 314 -29.80 -15.35 3.34
C GLU A 314 -30.32 -15.90 4.67
N SER A 315 -30.07 -17.18 4.99
CA SER A 315 -30.49 -17.76 6.25
C SER A 315 -29.72 -17.29 7.49
N LEU A 316 -28.53 -16.71 7.28
CA LEU A 316 -27.68 -16.17 8.34
C LEU A 316 -27.95 -14.68 8.56
N TYR A 317 -28.49 -13.98 7.57
CA TYR A 317 -28.48 -12.52 7.43
C TYR A 317 -28.97 -11.78 8.68
N ASP A 318 -30.18 -12.09 9.17
CA ASP A 318 -30.79 -11.33 10.28
C ASP A 318 -29.94 -11.43 11.55
N ARG A 319 -29.57 -12.67 11.93
CA ARG A 319 -28.77 -12.94 13.12
C ARG A 319 -27.34 -12.33 13.00
N PHE A 320 -26.77 -12.40 11.82
CA PHE A 320 -25.45 -11.83 11.56
C PHE A 320 -25.48 -10.31 11.66
N MET A 321 -26.42 -9.67 10.97
CA MET A 321 -26.51 -8.21 10.92
C MET A 321 -26.90 -7.60 12.27
N GLU A 322 -27.73 -8.26 13.06
CA GLU A 322 -27.98 -7.81 14.43
C GLU A 322 -26.69 -7.66 15.24
N ARG A 323 -25.79 -8.65 15.18
CA ARG A 323 -24.50 -8.61 15.89
C ARG A 323 -23.54 -7.64 15.25
N ALA A 324 -23.45 -7.64 13.92
CA ALA A 324 -22.56 -6.78 13.17
C ALA A 324 -22.85 -5.30 13.43
N LEU A 325 -24.12 -4.88 13.39
CA LEU A 325 -24.50 -3.49 13.66
C LEU A 325 -24.24 -3.09 15.11
N LYS A 326 -24.45 -4.00 16.08
CA LYS A 326 -24.04 -3.76 17.48
C LYS A 326 -22.52 -3.54 17.58
N ARG A 327 -21.70 -4.32 16.85
CA ARG A 327 -20.24 -4.16 16.84
C ARG A 327 -19.82 -2.86 16.14
N VAL A 328 -20.47 -2.48 15.03
CA VAL A 328 -20.23 -1.20 14.34
C VAL A 328 -20.52 -0.01 15.27
N ALA A 329 -21.59 -0.08 16.06
CA ALA A 329 -21.93 0.98 17.02
C ALA A 329 -20.92 1.12 18.18
N GLN A 330 -20.06 0.12 18.40
CA GLN A 330 -18.99 0.14 19.41
C GLN A 330 -17.66 0.71 18.87
N ILE A 331 -17.57 1.01 17.57
CA ILE A 331 -16.37 1.61 16.99
C ILE A 331 -16.16 2.98 17.59
N LYS A 332 -15.07 3.14 18.34
CA LYS A 332 -14.67 4.41 18.93
C LYS A 332 -13.95 5.26 17.88
N GLN A 333 -14.62 6.31 17.42
CA GLN A 333 -14.04 7.32 16.55
C GLN A 333 -13.64 8.54 17.37
N GLY A 334 -12.47 9.11 17.11
CA GLY A 334 -11.97 10.25 17.89
C GLY A 334 -10.57 10.67 17.45
N ASN A 335 -9.84 11.27 18.39
CA ASN A 335 -8.45 11.66 18.17
C ASN A 335 -7.59 10.41 17.88
N PRO A 336 -6.97 10.32 16.70
CA PRO A 336 -6.20 9.15 16.31
C PRO A 336 -4.95 8.90 17.15
N LEU A 337 -4.47 9.89 17.90
CA LEU A 337 -3.36 9.73 18.85
C LEU A 337 -3.78 9.07 20.19
N ASP A 338 -5.09 8.95 20.45
CA ASP A 338 -5.59 8.20 21.59
C ASP A 338 -5.49 6.68 21.31
N ALA A 339 -4.84 5.95 22.22
CA ALA A 339 -4.64 4.50 22.07
C ALA A 339 -5.95 3.70 21.96
N ASP A 340 -7.06 4.22 22.50
CA ASP A 340 -8.37 3.57 22.42
C ASP A 340 -9.14 3.92 21.14
N THR A 341 -8.72 4.93 20.38
CA THR A 341 -9.37 5.28 19.12
C THR A 341 -9.22 4.14 18.10
N MET A 342 -10.35 3.71 17.52
CA MET A 342 -10.40 2.60 16.56
C MET A 342 -10.43 3.07 15.11
N ILE A 343 -10.89 4.30 14.86
CA ILE A 343 -10.97 4.90 13.53
C ILE A 343 -10.64 6.40 13.65
N GLY A 344 -9.78 6.86 12.77
CA GLY A 344 -9.28 8.23 12.73
C GLY A 344 -9.92 9.08 11.64
N ALA A 345 -9.16 10.05 11.13
CA ALA A 345 -9.57 10.97 10.08
C ALA A 345 -9.26 10.41 8.68
N GLN A 346 -10.00 10.83 7.66
CA GLN A 346 -9.69 10.58 6.25
C GLN A 346 -8.46 11.39 5.83
N ALA A 347 -7.62 10.85 4.95
CA ALA A 347 -6.30 11.40 4.68
C ALA A 347 -6.30 12.83 4.06
N SER A 348 -7.38 13.27 3.44
CA SER A 348 -7.49 14.62 2.86
C SER A 348 -8.93 15.10 2.76
N SER A 349 -9.10 16.41 2.50
CA SER A 349 -10.41 17.02 2.23
C SER A 349 -11.06 16.44 0.98
N GLU A 350 -10.28 16.21 -0.07
CA GLU A 350 -10.77 15.63 -1.32
C GLU A 350 -11.29 14.20 -1.10
N GLN A 351 -10.61 13.42 -0.26
CA GLN A 351 -11.05 12.07 0.09
C GLN A 351 -12.33 12.12 0.95
N LEU A 352 -12.42 13.02 1.91
CA LEU A 352 -13.65 13.27 2.67
C LEU A 352 -14.83 13.59 1.74
N GLU A 353 -14.68 14.54 0.82
CA GLU A 353 -15.72 14.94 -0.11
C GLU A 353 -16.12 13.79 -1.06
N LYS A 354 -15.15 13.04 -1.56
CA LYS A 354 -15.40 11.83 -2.36
C LYS A 354 -16.28 10.84 -1.60
N ILE A 355 -15.93 10.52 -0.36
CA ILE A 355 -16.72 9.57 0.46
C ILE A 355 -18.13 10.10 0.66
N LEU A 356 -18.30 11.36 1.07
CA LEU A 356 -19.60 11.97 1.28
C LEU A 356 -20.47 11.93 0.02
N SER A 357 -19.87 12.18 -1.16
CA SER A 357 -20.57 12.07 -2.44
C SER A 357 -21.11 10.65 -2.69
N TYR A 358 -20.36 9.62 -2.32
CA TYR A 358 -20.81 8.23 -2.44
C TYR A 358 -21.91 7.87 -1.44
N LEU A 359 -21.94 8.50 -0.25
CA LEU A 359 -23.06 8.33 0.68
C LEU A 359 -24.37 8.86 0.05
N ASP A 360 -24.29 9.96 -0.66
CA ASP A 360 -25.45 10.52 -1.37
C ASP A 360 -25.84 9.68 -2.59
N ILE A 361 -24.87 9.21 -3.38
CA ILE A 361 -25.10 8.29 -4.51
C ILE A 361 -25.81 7.02 -4.02
N GLY A 362 -25.37 6.42 -2.92
CA GLY A 362 -26.01 5.22 -2.36
C GLY A 362 -27.49 5.45 -2.03
N ARG A 363 -27.80 6.58 -1.38
CA ARG A 363 -29.19 6.96 -1.08
C ARG A 363 -30.02 7.21 -2.34
N GLN A 364 -29.45 7.91 -3.33
CA GLN A 364 -30.14 8.21 -4.59
C GLN A 364 -30.44 6.95 -5.41
N GLU A 365 -29.58 5.95 -5.33
CA GLU A 365 -29.81 4.65 -5.97
C GLU A 365 -30.73 3.72 -5.15
N GLY A 366 -31.20 4.17 -3.99
CA GLY A 366 -32.14 3.42 -3.14
C GLY A 366 -31.48 2.41 -2.20
N ALA A 367 -30.18 2.55 -1.92
CA ALA A 367 -29.56 1.76 -0.86
C ALA A 367 -30.06 2.19 0.52
N GLU A 368 -30.43 1.22 1.34
CA GLU A 368 -30.84 1.43 2.73
C GLU A 368 -29.63 1.70 3.61
N VAL A 369 -29.64 2.76 4.42
CA VAL A 369 -28.60 3.07 5.39
C VAL A 369 -28.91 2.33 6.69
N LEU A 370 -28.12 1.32 7.04
CA LEU A 370 -28.29 0.55 8.27
C LEU A 370 -27.51 1.15 9.45
N ALA A 371 -26.41 1.86 9.19
CA ALA A 371 -25.61 2.57 10.18
C ALA A 371 -24.82 3.70 9.55
N GLY A 372 -24.49 4.75 10.31
CA GLY A 372 -23.68 5.88 9.87
C GLY A 372 -24.37 6.74 8.82
N GLY A 373 -23.66 7.02 7.74
CA GLY A 373 -24.17 7.75 6.56
C GLY A 373 -23.95 9.25 6.59
N ALA A 374 -23.06 9.76 7.44
CA ALA A 374 -22.79 11.20 7.54
C ALA A 374 -21.33 11.51 7.88
N ARG A 375 -20.94 12.75 7.72
CA ARG A 375 -19.72 13.29 8.30
C ARG A 375 -19.79 13.17 9.83
N ALA A 376 -18.71 12.72 10.48
CA ALA A 376 -18.59 12.81 11.92
C ALA A 376 -18.02 14.20 12.29
N THR A 377 -18.54 14.79 13.35
CA THR A 377 -18.15 16.13 13.82
C THR A 377 -17.62 16.05 15.25
N PHE A 378 -16.57 16.78 15.53
CA PHE A 378 -15.94 16.89 16.82
C PHE A 378 -15.81 18.35 17.25
N GLU A 379 -15.62 18.58 18.54
CA GLU A 379 -15.37 19.90 19.09
C GLU A 379 -13.86 20.17 19.26
N GLY A 380 -13.50 21.42 19.57
CA GLY A 380 -12.13 21.83 19.85
C GLY A 380 -11.19 21.73 18.66
N ALA A 381 -10.00 21.20 18.85
CA ALA A 381 -8.94 21.14 17.85
C ALA A 381 -9.31 20.24 16.62
N MET A 382 -10.17 19.26 16.81
CA MET A 382 -10.58 18.34 15.73
C MET A 382 -11.77 18.84 14.89
N ARG A 383 -12.31 20.02 15.18
CA ARG A 383 -13.51 20.54 14.52
C ARG A 383 -13.39 20.59 13.00
N GLU A 384 -12.25 21.01 12.50
CA GLU A 384 -11.97 21.13 11.06
C GLU A 384 -11.36 19.85 10.45
N GLY A 385 -11.20 18.78 11.24
CA GLY A 385 -10.66 17.50 10.80
C GLY A 385 -11.61 16.74 9.85
N TYR A 386 -11.10 15.72 9.20
CA TYR A 386 -11.75 15.04 8.07
C TYR A 386 -12.34 13.69 8.49
N TYR A 387 -13.46 13.67 9.20
CA TYR A 387 -14.04 12.47 9.80
C TYR A 387 -15.35 12.05 9.13
N VAL A 388 -15.49 10.74 8.89
CA VAL A 388 -16.72 10.10 8.35
C VAL A 388 -17.15 8.97 9.27
N GLN A 389 -18.44 8.88 9.53
CA GLN A 389 -19.01 7.79 10.32
C GLN A 389 -18.86 6.44 9.60
N PRO A 390 -18.48 5.35 10.28
CA PRO A 390 -18.56 4.01 9.73
C PRO A 390 -19.97 3.76 9.19
N THR A 391 -20.07 3.44 7.90
CA THR A 391 -21.35 3.40 7.19
C THR A 391 -21.62 2.01 6.63
N VAL A 392 -22.83 1.52 6.86
CA VAL A 392 -23.32 0.24 6.35
C VAL A 392 -24.54 0.50 5.47
N PHE A 393 -24.41 0.17 4.18
CA PHE A 393 -25.52 0.15 3.23
C PHE A 393 -26.06 -1.25 3.02
N LYS A 394 -27.36 -1.40 2.83
CA LYS A 394 -27.98 -2.59 2.27
C LYS A 394 -28.50 -2.29 0.87
N GLY A 395 -28.22 -3.17 -0.08
CA GLY A 395 -28.62 -2.96 -1.46
C GLY A 395 -28.38 -4.18 -2.35
N ASN A 396 -28.12 -3.95 -3.61
CA ASN A 396 -27.83 -4.99 -4.58
C ASN A 396 -26.54 -4.69 -5.36
N ASN A 397 -25.94 -5.73 -5.95
CA ASN A 397 -24.61 -5.65 -6.58
C ASN A 397 -24.53 -4.73 -7.81
N ARG A 398 -25.65 -4.23 -8.35
CA ARG A 398 -25.66 -3.31 -9.52
C ARG A 398 -25.46 -1.85 -9.13
N MET A 399 -25.66 -1.51 -7.85
CA MET A 399 -25.50 -0.14 -7.34
C MET A 399 -24.03 0.27 -7.37
N ARG A 400 -23.75 1.53 -7.61
CA ARG A 400 -22.39 2.09 -7.66
C ARG A 400 -21.64 1.87 -6.35
N VAL A 401 -22.31 1.93 -5.20
CA VAL A 401 -21.71 1.64 -3.89
C VAL A 401 -21.22 0.18 -3.76
N PHE A 402 -21.67 -0.74 -4.62
CA PHE A 402 -21.16 -2.11 -4.72
C PHE A 402 -20.09 -2.28 -5.80
N GLN A 403 -20.04 -1.41 -6.81
CA GLN A 403 -19.17 -1.58 -7.98
C GLN A 403 -17.95 -0.67 -7.96
N GLU A 404 -18.06 0.53 -7.41
CA GLU A 404 -17.03 1.54 -7.45
C GLU A 404 -16.27 1.62 -6.11
N GLU A 405 -14.98 1.91 -6.19
CA GLU A 405 -14.12 2.06 -5.02
C GLU A 405 -14.37 3.40 -4.32
N ILE A 406 -14.93 3.35 -3.12
CA ILE A 406 -15.18 4.54 -2.29
C ILE A 406 -13.91 4.96 -1.55
N PHE A 407 -13.15 3.98 -1.07
CA PHE A 407 -11.92 4.15 -0.30
C PHE A 407 -12.13 4.93 1.01
N GLY A 408 -13.12 4.48 1.76
CA GLY A 408 -13.52 5.04 3.07
C GLY A 408 -14.25 3.99 3.91
N PRO A 409 -14.70 4.33 5.13
CA PRO A 409 -15.29 3.38 6.06
C PRO A 409 -16.75 3.04 5.68
N VAL A 410 -16.93 2.51 4.47
CA VAL A 410 -18.24 2.21 3.88
C VAL A 410 -18.26 0.78 3.39
N VAL A 411 -19.22 -0.01 3.87
CA VAL A 411 -19.51 -1.37 3.41
C VAL A 411 -20.91 -1.46 2.83
N ALA A 412 -21.04 -2.16 1.71
CA ALA A 412 -22.31 -2.45 1.06
C ALA A 412 -22.65 -3.94 1.25
N VAL A 413 -23.85 -4.22 1.79
CA VAL A 413 -24.29 -5.56 2.20
C VAL A 413 -25.39 -6.06 1.28
N THR A 414 -25.26 -7.29 0.80
CA THR A 414 -26.32 -8.02 0.09
C THR A 414 -26.33 -9.49 0.50
N THR A 415 -27.38 -10.22 0.12
CA THR A 415 -27.52 -11.63 0.43
C THR A 415 -27.25 -12.52 -0.79
N PHE A 416 -26.98 -13.80 -0.55
CA PHE A 416 -26.91 -14.86 -1.54
C PHE A 416 -27.57 -16.14 -1.00
N LYS A 417 -27.94 -17.07 -1.91
CA LYS A 417 -28.69 -18.28 -1.59
C LYS A 417 -27.86 -19.56 -1.62
N ASN A 418 -26.80 -19.57 -2.42
CA ASN A 418 -25.95 -20.75 -2.61
C ASN A 418 -24.54 -20.33 -3.06
N THR A 419 -23.64 -21.31 -3.11
CA THR A 419 -22.24 -21.11 -3.46
C THR A 419 -22.05 -20.51 -4.86
N GLU A 420 -22.86 -20.93 -5.84
CA GLU A 420 -22.79 -20.46 -7.23
C GLU A 420 -23.13 -18.98 -7.33
N GLU A 421 -24.18 -18.55 -6.64
CA GLU A 421 -24.58 -17.14 -6.57
C GLU A 421 -23.53 -16.30 -5.82
N ALA A 422 -23.02 -16.79 -4.68
CA ALA A 422 -21.94 -16.13 -3.94
C ALA A 422 -20.72 -15.91 -4.83
N LEU A 423 -20.30 -16.92 -5.59
CA LEU A 423 -19.17 -16.84 -6.51
C LEU A 423 -19.43 -15.88 -7.67
N SER A 424 -20.65 -15.90 -8.23
CA SER A 424 -21.06 -14.98 -9.29
C SER A 424 -20.98 -13.54 -8.83
N LEU A 425 -21.57 -13.21 -7.68
CA LEU A 425 -21.55 -11.88 -7.08
C LEU A 425 -20.12 -11.44 -6.72
N ALA A 426 -19.31 -12.35 -6.15
CA ALA A 426 -17.94 -12.06 -5.79
C ALA A 426 -17.10 -11.63 -6.99
N ASN A 427 -17.26 -12.31 -8.12
CA ASN A 427 -16.51 -12.06 -9.36
C ASN A 427 -17.08 -10.95 -10.25
N ASP A 428 -18.32 -10.49 -9.99
CA ASP A 428 -19.00 -9.45 -10.77
C ASP A 428 -18.52 -8.05 -10.32
N THR A 429 -17.32 -7.72 -10.72
CA THR A 429 -16.66 -6.42 -10.52
C THR A 429 -15.51 -6.27 -11.50
N LEU A 430 -15.11 -5.04 -11.79
CA LEU A 430 -13.90 -4.73 -12.57
C LEU A 430 -12.60 -5.09 -11.82
N TYR A 431 -12.67 -5.20 -10.51
CA TYR A 431 -11.53 -5.40 -9.62
C TYR A 431 -11.28 -6.89 -9.32
N GLY A 432 -10.12 -7.16 -8.74
CA GLY A 432 -9.72 -8.50 -8.31
C GLY A 432 -8.49 -8.45 -7.40
N LEU A 433 -8.51 -7.55 -6.39
CA LEU A 433 -7.37 -7.42 -5.47
C LEU A 433 -7.45 -8.40 -4.31
N GLY A 434 -8.47 -8.30 -3.47
CA GLY A 434 -8.66 -9.13 -2.30
C GLY A 434 -10.06 -9.76 -2.24
N ALA A 435 -10.20 -10.78 -1.40
CA ALA A 435 -11.48 -11.38 -1.00
C ALA A 435 -11.37 -12.08 0.35
N GLY A 436 -12.48 -12.16 1.09
CA GLY A 436 -12.62 -12.95 2.30
C GLY A 436 -13.68 -14.04 2.15
N VAL A 437 -13.43 -15.21 2.75
CA VAL A 437 -14.39 -16.32 2.81
C VAL A 437 -14.46 -16.85 4.23
N TRP A 438 -15.65 -16.91 4.77
CA TRP A 438 -15.92 -17.37 6.14
C TRP A 438 -16.87 -18.56 6.11
N SER A 439 -16.38 -19.70 6.54
CA SER A 439 -17.13 -20.96 6.66
C SER A 439 -16.42 -21.89 7.64
N ARG A 440 -17.15 -22.73 8.33
CA ARG A 440 -16.60 -23.81 9.17
C ARG A 440 -16.17 -25.01 8.30
N ASP A 441 -16.70 -25.11 7.08
CA ASP A 441 -16.30 -26.15 6.13
C ASP A 441 -15.08 -25.72 5.32
N ILE A 442 -13.96 -26.40 5.56
CA ILE A 442 -12.70 -26.14 4.86
C ILE A 442 -12.79 -26.39 3.36
N ASN A 443 -13.66 -27.32 2.88
CA ASN A 443 -13.84 -27.57 1.45
C ASN A 443 -14.50 -26.37 0.78
N THR A 444 -15.49 -25.78 1.40
CA THR A 444 -16.12 -24.52 0.94
C THR A 444 -15.08 -23.41 0.88
N CYS A 445 -14.31 -23.20 1.97
CA CYS A 445 -13.21 -22.22 1.97
C CYS A 445 -12.22 -22.44 0.84
N TYR A 446 -11.75 -23.66 0.63
CA TYR A 446 -10.76 -23.98 -0.41
C TYR A 446 -11.33 -23.80 -1.82
N ARG A 447 -12.54 -24.32 -2.10
CA ARG A 447 -13.18 -24.21 -3.42
C ARG A 447 -13.48 -22.77 -3.79
N MET A 448 -14.04 -22.00 -2.87
CA MET A 448 -14.29 -20.56 -3.06
C MET A 448 -12.99 -19.80 -3.26
N GLY A 449 -11.99 -20.03 -2.41
CA GLY A 449 -10.68 -19.39 -2.53
C GLY A 449 -9.99 -19.65 -3.87
N ARG A 450 -10.19 -20.83 -4.46
CA ARG A 450 -9.66 -21.18 -5.80
C ARG A 450 -10.45 -20.57 -6.95
N ALA A 451 -11.76 -20.35 -6.78
CA ALA A 451 -12.66 -19.91 -7.84
C ALA A 451 -12.82 -18.37 -7.90
N ILE A 452 -12.60 -17.66 -6.80
CA ILE A 452 -12.64 -16.20 -6.76
C ILE A 452 -11.47 -15.62 -7.58
N LYS A 453 -11.78 -14.66 -8.45
CA LYS A 453 -10.80 -13.98 -9.32
C LYS A 453 -10.18 -12.79 -8.60
N ALA A 454 -9.41 -13.07 -7.55
CA ALA A 454 -8.65 -12.10 -6.79
C ALA A 454 -7.23 -12.60 -6.54
N GLY A 455 -6.27 -11.69 -6.42
CA GLY A 455 -4.88 -12.06 -6.23
C GLY A 455 -4.56 -12.52 -4.81
N ARG A 456 -5.32 -12.04 -3.81
CA ARG A 456 -5.25 -12.48 -2.42
C ARG A 456 -6.65 -12.90 -1.94
N VAL A 457 -6.76 -14.11 -1.42
CA VAL A 457 -7.98 -14.59 -0.76
C VAL A 457 -7.64 -15.04 0.64
N TRP A 458 -8.34 -14.49 1.62
CA TRP A 458 -8.27 -14.89 3.02
C TRP A 458 -9.42 -15.84 3.34
N THR A 459 -9.16 -16.86 4.13
CA THR A 459 -10.19 -17.77 4.63
C THR A 459 -10.17 -17.76 6.16
N ASN A 460 -11.32 -17.46 6.77
CA ASN A 460 -11.48 -17.37 8.24
C ASN A 460 -10.50 -16.40 8.92
N CYS A 461 -10.02 -15.41 8.16
CA CYS A 461 -9.23 -14.26 8.61
C CYS A 461 -9.34 -13.14 7.57
N TYR A 462 -8.83 -11.96 7.87
CA TYR A 462 -8.70 -10.85 6.92
C TYR A 462 -7.51 -9.95 7.29
N HIS A 463 -6.99 -9.16 6.35
CA HIS A 463 -5.90 -8.20 6.54
C HIS A 463 -4.58 -8.76 7.12
N ALA A 464 -4.25 -10.04 6.83
CA ALA A 464 -2.93 -10.59 7.15
C ALA A 464 -1.98 -10.40 5.95
N TYR A 465 -0.85 -9.71 6.17
CA TYR A 465 0.11 -9.35 5.11
C TYR A 465 1.54 -9.82 5.41
N PRO A 466 1.79 -11.13 5.58
CA PRO A 466 3.15 -11.59 5.84
C PRO A 466 4.04 -11.36 4.62
N ALA A 467 5.28 -10.91 4.84
CA ALA A 467 6.23 -10.54 3.80
C ALA A 467 6.57 -11.68 2.81
N HIS A 468 6.40 -12.93 3.24
CA HIS A 468 6.67 -14.14 2.45
C HIS A 468 5.47 -14.67 1.65
N ALA A 469 4.33 -13.97 1.65
CA ALA A 469 3.14 -14.34 0.88
C ALA A 469 2.87 -13.31 -0.22
N ALA A 470 2.83 -13.75 -1.48
CA ALA A 470 2.65 -12.88 -2.63
C ALA A 470 1.35 -12.08 -2.56
N PHE A 471 1.41 -10.81 -2.90
CA PHE A 471 0.31 -9.88 -2.95
C PHE A 471 0.20 -9.24 -4.34
N GLY A 472 -1.00 -8.98 -4.83
CA GLY A 472 -1.21 -8.26 -6.08
C GLY A 472 -2.55 -8.55 -6.71
N GLY A 473 -2.96 -7.70 -7.65
CA GLY A 473 -4.29 -7.71 -8.25
C GLY A 473 -4.44 -8.65 -9.46
N TYR A 474 -5.68 -9.06 -9.69
CA TYR A 474 -6.21 -9.56 -10.95
C TYR A 474 -6.98 -8.44 -11.65
N LYS A 475 -7.36 -8.61 -12.91
CA LYS A 475 -8.18 -7.69 -13.69
C LYS A 475 -7.62 -6.25 -13.62
N GLN A 476 -8.47 -5.26 -13.24
CA GLN A 476 -8.05 -3.85 -13.15
C GLN A 476 -7.46 -3.44 -11.80
N SER A 477 -7.18 -4.41 -10.93
CA SER A 477 -6.52 -4.16 -9.64
C SER A 477 -5.00 -4.20 -9.72
N GLY A 478 -4.40 -4.51 -10.87
CA GLY A 478 -2.97 -4.32 -11.02
C GLY A 478 -2.25 -5.33 -11.92
N ILE A 479 -0.94 -5.13 -12.02
CA ILE A 479 0.01 -5.93 -12.81
C ILE A 479 1.24 -6.20 -11.94
N GLY A 480 1.66 -7.47 -11.89
CA GLY A 480 2.78 -7.89 -11.07
C GLY A 480 2.38 -8.38 -9.70
N ARG A 481 3.38 -8.57 -8.83
CA ARG A 481 3.18 -8.99 -7.43
C ARG A 481 4.12 -8.18 -6.53
N GLU A 482 3.59 -7.81 -5.38
CA GLU A 482 4.34 -7.24 -4.26
C GLU A 482 4.62 -8.35 -3.24
N THR A 483 5.55 -8.10 -2.32
CA THR A 483 5.96 -9.06 -1.30
C THR A 483 6.48 -10.39 -1.89
N HIS A 484 6.79 -11.40 -1.06
CA HIS A 484 7.36 -12.67 -1.48
C HIS A 484 8.62 -12.52 -2.35
N LYS A 485 9.48 -13.53 -2.38
CA LYS A 485 10.73 -13.53 -3.16
C LYS A 485 10.54 -13.32 -4.67
N MET A 486 9.34 -13.63 -5.21
CA MET A 486 9.05 -13.39 -6.63
C MET A 486 9.07 -11.91 -7.01
N MET A 487 8.95 -11.00 -6.04
CA MET A 487 9.07 -9.57 -6.31
C MET A 487 10.48 -9.16 -6.76
N LEU A 488 11.52 -9.91 -6.39
CA LEU A 488 12.88 -9.69 -6.89
C LEU A 488 12.94 -9.81 -8.42
N ASP A 489 12.13 -10.67 -9.04
CA ASP A 489 12.06 -10.82 -10.50
C ASP A 489 11.57 -9.55 -11.21
N HIS A 490 10.82 -8.68 -10.51
CA HIS A 490 10.39 -7.39 -11.04
C HIS A 490 11.45 -6.29 -10.93
N TYR A 491 12.54 -6.52 -10.18
CA TYR A 491 13.66 -5.57 -9.99
C TYR A 491 14.97 -6.08 -10.56
N GLN A 492 14.92 -7.18 -11.30
CA GLN A 492 16.07 -7.80 -11.95
C GLN A 492 15.73 -8.17 -13.39
N GLN A 493 16.76 -8.36 -14.19
CA GLN A 493 16.67 -8.97 -15.52
C GLN A 493 17.57 -10.20 -15.60
N THR A 494 17.16 -11.16 -16.40
CA THR A 494 17.93 -12.39 -16.60
C THR A 494 18.84 -12.23 -17.81
N LYS A 495 20.14 -12.36 -17.61
CA LYS A 495 21.11 -12.49 -18.70
C LYS A 495 21.41 -13.97 -18.92
N ASN A 496 21.25 -14.44 -20.15
CA ASN A 496 21.79 -15.72 -20.56
C ASN A 496 23.21 -15.54 -21.13
N LEU A 497 24.16 -16.29 -20.56
CA LEU A 497 25.51 -16.40 -21.10
C LEU A 497 25.69 -17.85 -21.59
N LEU A 498 25.78 -18.02 -22.89
CA LEU A 498 26.04 -19.31 -23.55
C LEU A 498 27.53 -19.45 -23.79
N VAL A 499 28.13 -20.48 -23.24
CA VAL A 499 29.56 -20.73 -23.34
C VAL A 499 29.79 -22.08 -24.01
N SER A 500 30.49 -22.08 -25.14
CA SER A 500 30.96 -23.30 -25.78
C SER A 500 32.44 -23.55 -25.43
N TYR A 501 32.71 -24.77 -25.02
CA TYR A 501 34.07 -25.30 -24.75
C TYR A 501 34.62 -26.07 -25.94
N SER A 502 33.82 -26.23 -27.00
CA SER A 502 34.23 -26.99 -28.21
C SER A 502 35.29 -26.26 -28.99
N PRO A 503 36.44 -26.90 -29.30
CA PRO A 503 37.47 -26.32 -30.20
C PRO A 503 37.13 -26.51 -31.70
N LYS A 504 36.01 -27.17 -32.01
CA LYS A 504 35.62 -27.49 -33.38
C LYS A 504 35.13 -26.25 -34.15
N LYS A 505 35.30 -26.26 -35.47
CA LYS A 505 34.74 -25.24 -36.37
C LYS A 505 33.20 -25.23 -36.21
N LEU A 506 32.58 -24.06 -36.35
CA LEU A 506 31.12 -23.92 -36.36
C LEU A 506 30.47 -24.57 -37.58
N GLY A 507 31.21 -24.65 -38.72
CA GLY A 507 30.77 -25.36 -39.90
C GLY A 507 29.69 -24.69 -40.75
N PHE A 508 29.48 -23.39 -40.56
CA PHE A 508 28.49 -22.64 -41.35
C PHE A 508 29.08 -21.94 -42.57
N PHE A 509 30.40 -21.74 -42.60
CA PHE A 509 31.12 -21.03 -43.70
C PHE A 509 32.42 -21.73 -44.03
#